data_2b752a5a969318dd5668a13eed2228df
#
_entry.id   2b752a5a969318dd5668a13eed2228df
#
_cell.length_a   1.000
_cell.length_b   1.000
_cell.length_c   1.000
_cell.angle_alpha   90.00
_cell.angle_beta   90.00
_cell.angle_gamma   90.00
#
_symmetry.space_group_name_H-M   'P 1'
#
loop_
_entity.id
_entity.type
_entity.pdbx_description
1 polymer ?
#
loop_
_entity_poly.entity_id
_entity_poly.type
_entity_poly.pdbx_seq_one_letter_code
_entity_poly.pdbx_strand_id
1 'polypeptide(L)'
;MSAKIWVVGAGKGGVGKTFVTSSLGITLSKLNHRVLLIDFDISGANLHTTFGENPKAKNLSNYFQKSTPLKDIYYGTNIPRLSLIQGFWDSWSPTDLSVDQVKKLVVDCRELDFDYVLFDLGPGPSVAHLELFLAADERILISNSEPTSVEKNYRFIEAFICHSLKQNSTPDSHSKLENALRTYREAHKKGVFSFRNHLSNECGFTFDFFERLQEKPLRLIVNEARSRQDQDLGHSIKSVCNKYFDLCIDYVGCVEFDNAVWQSVKSRDPVLIDKPFTPLAGQFLSICKHLTNPNLNANYYRAVI
;
A
#
# COMPACT_ATOMS: atom_id res chain seq x y z
N MET A 1 -21.47 8.65 3.05
CA MET A 1 -20.38 8.08 3.89
C MET A 1 -19.09 8.55 3.28
N SER A 2 -18.05 8.81 4.09
CA SER A 2 -16.73 9.17 3.56
C SER A 2 -16.09 7.95 2.90
N ALA A 3 -15.41 8.14 1.75
CA ALA A 3 -14.71 7.06 1.06
C ALA A 3 -13.61 6.46 1.92
N LYS A 4 -13.45 5.14 1.90
CA LYS A 4 -12.34 4.44 2.56
C LYS A 4 -11.10 4.50 1.68
N ILE A 5 -9.99 4.93 2.25
CA ILE A 5 -8.71 5.08 1.54
C ILE A 5 -7.85 3.85 1.76
N TRP A 6 -7.56 3.13 0.69
CA TRP A 6 -6.63 2.00 0.66
C TRP A 6 -5.37 2.39 -0.11
N VAL A 7 -4.21 2.06 0.42
CA VAL A 7 -2.94 2.41 -0.23
C VAL A 7 -2.12 1.14 -0.42
N VAL A 8 -1.76 0.85 -1.67
CA VAL A 8 -1.00 -0.33 -2.06
C VAL A 8 0.43 0.08 -2.41
N GLY A 9 1.38 -0.40 -1.63
CA GLY A 9 2.80 -0.10 -1.78
C GLY A 9 3.69 -1.33 -1.78
N ALA A 10 4.96 -1.14 -2.13
CA ALA A 10 6.01 -2.13 -1.99
C ALA A 10 7.38 -1.46 -1.98
N GLY A 11 8.35 -2.09 -1.33
CA GLY A 11 9.74 -1.63 -1.33
C GLY A 11 10.43 -1.77 -2.68
N LYS A 12 9.95 -2.69 -3.57
CA LYS A 12 10.57 -3.02 -4.86
C LYS A 12 9.60 -2.84 -6.02
N GLY A 13 10.11 -2.43 -7.18
CA GLY A 13 9.39 -2.49 -8.45
C GLY A 13 9.25 -3.93 -8.97
N GLY A 14 8.21 -4.18 -9.77
CA GLY A 14 8.01 -5.47 -10.43
C GLY A 14 7.44 -6.60 -9.55
N VAL A 15 6.95 -6.30 -8.34
CA VAL A 15 6.30 -7.30 -7.47
C VAL A 15 4.80 -7.45 -7.74
N GLY A 16 4.26 -6.78 -8.76
CA GLY A 16 2.87 -6.87 -9.16
C GLY A 16 1.91 -5.94 -8.40
N LYS A 17 2.37 -4.81 -7.85
CA LYS A 17 1.50 -3.82 -7.17
C LYS A 17 0.28 -3.45 -8.00
N THR A 18 0.51 -2.93 -9.21
CA THR A 18 -0.54 -2.48 -10.14
C THR A 18 -1.54 -3.59 -10.47
N PHE A 19 -1.05 -4.82 -10.64
CA PHE A 19 -1.91 -6.00 -10.82
C PHE A 19 -2.77 -6.26 -9.59
N VAL A 20 -2.18 -6.22 -8.39
CA VAL A 20 -2.93 -6.42 -7.14
C VAL A 20 -3.94 -5.29 -6.93
N THR A 21 -3.52 -4.02 -7.10
CA THR A 21 -4.40 -2.85 -6.95
C THR A 21 -5.61 -2.91 -7.89
N SER A 22 -5.37 -3.18 -9.18
CA SER A 22 -6.45 -3.32 -10.17
C SER A 22 -7.38 -4.49 -9.84
N SER A 23 -6.83 -5.63 -9.43
CA SER A 23 -7.60 -6.83 -9.07
C SER A 23 -8.45 -6.63 -7.81
N LEU A 24 -7.93 -5.93 -6.79
CA LEU A 24 -8.70 -5.52 -5.61
C LEU A 24 -9.86 -4.60 -6.02
N GLY A 25 -9.59 -3.59 -6.85
CA GLY A 25 -10.61 -2.68 -7.34
C GLY A 25 -11.71 -3.38 -8.14
N ILE A 26 -11.34 -4.28 -9.05
CA ILE A 26 -12.29 -5.11 -9.81
C ILE A 26 -13.12 -5.99 -8.87
N THR A 27 -12.49 -6.62 -7.88
CA THR A 27 -13.20 -7.49 -6.94
C THR A 27 -14.19 -6.71 -6.09
N LEU A 28 -13.81 -5.53 -5.57
CA LEU A 28 -14.70 -4.65 -4.82
C LEU A 28 -15.87 -4.15 -5.68
N SER A 29 -15.63 -3.81 -6.96
CA SER A 29 -16.70 -3.39 -7.87
C SER A 29 -17.69 -4.52 -8.15
N LYS A 30 -17.22 -5.77 -8.27
CA LYS A 30 -18.06 -6.97 -8.37
C LYS A 30 -18.84 -7.27 -7.09
N LEU A 31 -18.34 -6.82 -5.93
CA LEU A 31 -19.06 -6.84 -4.65
C LEU A 31 -20.02 -5.66 -4.49
N ASN A 32 -20.31 -4.95 -5.59
CA ASN A 32 -21.29 -3.87 -5.69
C ASN A 32 -20.86 -2.55 -5.03
N HIS A 33 -19.56 -2.34 -4.78
CA HIS A 33 -19.00 -1.09 -4.30
C HIS A 33 -18.62 -0.15 -5.44
N ARG A 34 -18.72 1.16 -5.22
CA ARG A 34 -18.19 2.19 -6.11
C ARG A 34 -16.73 2.41 -5.78
N VAL A 35 -15.84 2.16 -6.74
CA VAL A 35 -14.41 2.14 -6.53
C VAL A 35 -13.72 3.15 -7.45
N LEU A 36 -12.82 3.94 -6.89
CA LEU A 36 -11.89 4.78 -7.62
C LEU A 36 -10.47 4.24 -7.46
N LEU A 37 -9.81 3.99 -8.57
CA LEU A 37 -8.37 3.70 -8.59
C LEU A 37 -7.61 4.98 -8.92
N ILE A 38 -6.51 5.23 -8.23
CA ILE A 38 -5.62 6.36 -8.49
C ILE A 38 -4.22 5.84 -8.71
N ASP A 39 -3.68 6.07 -9.90
CA ASP A 39 -2.30 5.76 -10.22
C ASP A 39 -1.40 6.83 -9.60
N PHE A 40 -0.67 6.46 -8.57
CA PHE A 40 0.23 7.35 -7.84
C PHE A 40 1.71 6.97 -8.06
N ASP A 41 2.02 6.27 -9.15
CA ASP A 41 3.40 6.09 -9.59
C ASP A 41 3.88 7.33 -10.34
N ILE A 42 4.63 8.20 -9.63
CA ILE A 42 5.15 9.45 -10.19
C ILE A 42 6.16 9.21 -11.33
N SER A 43 6.82 8.04 -11.32
CA SER A 43 7.91 7.72 -12.24
C SER A 43 7.51 6.84 -13.42
N GLY A 44 6.36 6.18 -13.36
CA GLY A 44 5.99 5.16 -14.34
C GLY A 44 4.51 4.80 -14.34
N ALA A 45 3.63 5.81 -14.28
CA ALA A 45 2.19 5.63 -14.29
C ALA A 45 1.70 4.75 -15.45
N ASN A 46 1.16 3.57 -15.13
CA ASN A 46 0.74 2.59 -16.13
C ASN A 46 -0.56 1.83 -15.79
N LEU A 47 -1.23 2.19 -14.69
CA LEU A 47 -2.45 1.53 -14.24
C LEU A 47 -3.55 1.54 -15.32
N HIS A 48 -3.64 2.62 -16.12
CA HIS A 48 -4.61 2.73 -17.22
C HIS A 48 -4.42 1.65 -18.29
N THR A 49 -3.18 1.20 -18.51
CA THR A 49 -2.90 0.17 -19.51
C THR A 49 -3.52 -1.18 -19.15
N THR A 50 -3.70 -1.46 -17.85
CA THR A 50 -4.35 -2.68 -17.37
C THR A 50 -5.81 -2.79 -17.84
N PHE A 51 -6.46 -1.66 -18.08
CA PHE A 51 -7.86 -1.57 -18.52
C PHE A 51 -8.02 -1.30 -20.02
N GLY A 52 -6.95 -1.42 -20.79
CA GLY A 52 -6.97 -1.10 -22.22
C GLY A 52 -7.18 0.39 -22.52
N GLU A 53 -7.10 1.24 -21.53
CA GLU A 53 -7.34 2.67 -21.67
C GLU A 53 -6.14 3.39 -22.27
N ASN A 54 -6.43 4.39 -23.08
CA ASN A 54 -5.41 5.30 -23.61
C ASN A 54 -5.17 6.45 -22.63
N PRO A 55 -4.01 7.12 -22.72
CA PRO A 55 -3.74 8.31 -21.95
C PRO A 55 -4.82 9.39 -22.13
N LYS A 56 -5.26 9.97 -21.00
CA LYS A 56 -6.27 11.03 -20.98
C LYS A 56 -5.59 12.40 -20.83
N ALA A 57 -6.17 13.42 -21.42
CA ALA A 57 -5.68 14.80 -21.29
C ALA A 57 -5.76 15.34 -19.85
N LYS A 58 -6.70 14.82 -19.05
CA LYS A 58 -6.86 15.15 -17.64
C LYS A 58 -6.37 13.99 -16.78
N ASN A 59 -5.46 14.26 -15.87
CA ASN A 59 -4.79 13.30 -15.02
C ASN A 59 -4.38 13.95 -13.68
N LEU A 60 -3.66 13.25 -12.85
CA LEU A 60 -3.27 13.72 -11.52
C LEU A 60 -2.37 14.99 -11.56
N SER A 61 -1.61 15.23 -12.64
CA SER A 61 -0.85 16.49 -12.81
C SER A 61 -1.78 17.71 -12.87
N ASN A 62 -2.98 17.58 -13.45
CA ASN A 62 -3.94 18.70 -13.51
C ASN A 62 -4.46 19.07 -12.12
N TYR A 63 -4.63 18.08 -11.22
CA TYR A 63 -5.01 18.34 -9.83
C TYR A 63 -3.92 19.15 -9.10
N PHE A 64 -2.66 18.71 -9.15
CA PHE A 64 -1.58 19.35 -8.39
C PHE A 64 -1.09 20.66 -9.00
N GLN A 65 -1.00 20.75 -10.32
CA GLN A 65 -0.42 21.91 -11.00
C GLN A 65 -1.45 22.98 -11.37
N LYS A 66 -2.69 22.56 -11.71
CA LYS A 66 -3.74 23.45 -12.22
C LYS A 66 -4.92 23.60 -11.26
N SER A 67 -4.86 22.98 -10.08
CA SER A 67 -5.95 22.97 -9.09
C SER A 67 -7.30 22.48 -9.66
N THR A 68 -7.25 21.58 -10.65
CA THR A 68 -8.46 20.99 -11.23
C THR A 68 -9.09 20.06 -10.19
N PRO A 69 -10.37 20.18 -9.88
CA PRO A 69 -11.04 19.30 -8.90
C PRO A 69 -10.95 17.83 -9.32
N LEU A 70 -10.83 16.90 -8.34
CA LEU A 70 -10.75 15.46 -8.60
C LEU A 70 -11.95 14.94 -9.40
N LYS A 71 -13.15 15.48 -9.14
CA LYS A 71 -14.38 15.13 -9.86
C LYS A 71 -14.33 15.40 -11.37
N ASP A 72 -13.44 16.28 -11.82
CA ASP A 72 -13.29 16.66 -13.23
C ASP A 72 -12.17 15.90 -13.95
N ILE A 73 -11.42 15.04 -13.22
CA ILE A 73 -10.29 14.29 -13.76
C ILE A 73 -10.46 12.77 -13.67
N TYR A 74 -11.40 12.25 -12.84
CA TYR A 74 -11.68 10.82 -12.89
C TYR A 74 -12.61 10.49 -14.07
N TYR A 75 -12.55 9.28 -14.55
CA TYR A 75 -13.43 8.75 -15.58
C TYR A 75 -13.79 7.28 -15.28
N GLY A 76 -14.97 6.87 -15.76
CA GLY A 76 -15.40 5.47 -15.66
C GLY A 76 -14.61 4.59 -16.60
N THR A 77 -14.27 3.39 -16.15
CA THR A 77 -13.72 2.33 -16.99
C THR A 77 -14.84 1.55 -17.69
N ASN A 78 -14.50 0.58 -18.52
CA ASN A 78 -15.47 -0.38 -19.10
C ASN A 78 -16.03 -1.36 -18.04
N ILE A 79 -15.55 -1.32 -16.80
CA ILE A 79 -16.03 -2.15 -15.69
C ILE A 79 -17.03 -1.34 -14.86
N PRO A 80 -18.27 -1.84 -14.68
CA PRO A 80 -19.27 -1.15 -13.90
C PRO A 80 -18.78 -0.81 -12.49
N ARG A 81 -19.07 0.40 -12.01
CA ARG A 81 -18.72 0.91 -10.68
C ARG A 81 -17.22 1.10 -10.44
N LEU A 82 -16.36 0.97 -11.45
CA LEU A 82 -14.94 1.18 -11.37
C LEU A 82 -14.53 2.40 -12.18
N SER A 83 -13.93 3.37 -11.51
CA SER A 83 -13.40 4.59 -12.10
C SER A 83 -11.91 4.69 -11.89
N LEU A 84 -11.24 5.53 -12.69
CA LEU A 84 -9.79 5.69 -12.70
C LEU A 84 -9.40 7.17 -12.75
N ILE A 85 -8.36 7.54 -11.99
CA ILE A 85 -7.55 8.73 -12.22
C ILE A 85 -6.18 8.26 -12.69
N GLN A 86 -5.76 8.70 -13.88
CA GLN A 86 -4.43 8.42 -14.39
C GLN A 86 -3.37 9.23 -13.65
N GLY A 87 -2.19 8.63 -13.50
CA GLY A 87 -1.07 9.23 -12.82
C GLY A 87 -0.43 10.40 -13.58
N PHE A 88 0.76 10.75 -13.13
CA PHE A 88 1.51 11.87 -13.70
C PHE A 88 1.99 11.54 -15.11
N TRP A 89 1.82 12.51 -16.03
CA TRP A 89 2.23 12.35 -17.43
C TRP A 89 3.54 13.05 -17.74
N ASP A 90 3.87 14.11 -16.97
CA ASP A 90 5.05 14.91 -17.21
C ASP A 90 6.27 14.40 -16.42
N SER A 91 7.05 13.53 -17.06
CA SER A 91 8.35 13.08 -16.53
C SER A 91 9.42 14.18 -16.43
N TRP A 92 9.15 15.37 -16.96
CA TRP A 92 10.05 16.53 -16.94
C TRP A 92 9.91 17.43 -15.70
N SER A 93 8.87 17.28 -14.92
CA SER A 93 8.69 17.93 -13.63
C SER A 93 8.63 16.85 -12.55
N PRO A 94 9.76 16.48 -11.93
CA PRO A 94 9.73 15.68 -10.73
C PRO A 94 8.95 16.47 -9.69
N THR A 95 7.71 16.05 -9.47
CA THR A 95 6.83 16.69 -8.49
C THR A 95 7.21 16.14 -7.12
N ASP A 96 8.14 16.81 -6.44
CA ASP A 96 8.29 16.62 -4.99
C ASP A 96 7.01 17.16 -4.33
N LEU A 97 6.04 16.27 -4.18
CA LEU A 97 4.79 16.60 -3.52
C LEU A 97 5.06 16.88 -2.04
N SER A 98 4.62 18.03 -1.58
CA SER A 98 4.68 18.36 -0.16
C SER A 98 3.70 17.49 0.65
N VAL A 99 4.00 17.34 1.93
CA VAL A 99 3.11 16.64 2.90
C VAL A 99 1.69 17.23 2.87
N ASP A 100 1.56 18.57 2.83
CA ASP A 100 0.26 19.25 2.82
C ASP A 100 -0.53 18.99 1.54
N GLN A 101 0.15 18.89 0.39
CA GLN A 101 -0.50 18.52 -0.87
C GLN A 101 -1.05 17.09 -0.83
N VAL A 102 -0.31 16.16 -0.24
CA VAL A 102 -0.76 14.77 -0.08
C VAL A 102 -1.94 14.69 0.90
N LYS A 103 -1.86 15.39 2.04
CA LYS A 103 -2.96 15.46 3.01
C LYS A 103 -4.22 16.03 2.38
N LYS A 104 -4.08 17.11 1.60
CA LYS A 104 -5.20 17.70 0.87
C LYS A 104 -5.82 16.70 -0.11
N LEU A 105 -4.99 15.98 -0.89
CA LEU A 105 -5.48 14.95 -1.81
C LEU A 105 -6.33 13.89 -1.09
N VAL A 106 -5.88 13.42 0.08
CA VAL A 106 -6.62 12.42 0.87
C VAL A 106 -7.97 12.99 1.35
N VAL A 107 -8.00 14.24 1.81
CA VAL A 107 -9.25 14.90 2.22
C VAL A 107 -10.21 15.01 1.03
N ASP A 108 -9.73 15.52 -0.10
CA ASP A 108 -10.55 15.68 -1.31
C ASP A 108 -11.06 14.31 -1.83
N CYS A 109 -10.25 13.24 -1.72
CA CYS A 109 -10.69 11.88 -2.08
C CYS A 109 -11.80 11.36 -1.17
N ARG A 110 -11.75 11.67 0.14
CA ARG A 110 -12.79 11.26 1.10
C ARG A 110 -14.16 11.90 0.85
N GLU A 111 -14.18 13.04 0.19
CA GLU A 111 -15.39 13.79 -0.16
C GLU A 111 -16.06 13.30 -1.46
N LEU A 112 -15.33 12.48 -2.26
CA LEU A 112 -15.89 11.91 -3.48
C LEU A 112 -16.97 10.87 -3.20
N ASP A 113 -17.92 10.73 -4.13
CA ASP A 113 -19.02 9.75 -4.03
C ASP A 113 -18.56 8.33 -4.42
N PHE A 114 -17.56 7.82 -3.72
CA PHE A 114 -17.06 6.44 -3.83
C PHE A 114 -17.10 5.75 -2.46
N ASP A 115 -17.19 4.42 -2.47
CA ASP A 115 -17.11 3.63 -1.25
C ASP A 115 -15.64 3.35 -0.88
N TYR A 116 -14.80 3.17 -1.91
CA TYR A 116 -13.37 2.91 -1.78
C TYR A 116 -12.56 3.74 -2.79
N VAL A 117 -11.44 4.28 -2.32
CA VAL A 117 -10.40 4.89 -3.17
C VAL A 117 -9.09 4.13 -2.93
N LEU A 118 -8.56 3.51 -3.98
CA LEU A 118 -7.33 2.73 -3.93
C LEU A 118 -6.20 3.49 -4.64
N PHE A 119 -5.09 3.70 -3.93
CA PHE A 119 -3.87 4.27 -4.50
C PHE A 119 -2.89 3.17 -4.89
N ASP A 120 -2.45 3.16 -6.15
CA ASP A 120 -1.35 2.35 -6.65
C ASP A 120 -0.06 3.15 -6.57
N LEU A 121 0.81 2.86 -5.59
CA LEU A 121 2.05 3.60 -5.40
C LEU A 121 3.15 3.16 -6.37
N GLY A 122 4.05 4.07 -6.71
CA GLY A 122 5.35 3.73 -7.27
C GLY A 122 6.22 2.90 -6.31
N PRO A 123 7.36 2.36 -6.76
CA PRO A 123 8.26 1.55 -5.95
C PRO A 123 9.01 2.38 -4.90
N GLY A 124 9.19 1.80 -3.73
CA GLY A 124 10.03 2.37 -2.67
C GLY A 124 9.39 3.50 -1.86
N PRO A 125 10.07 3.94 -0.79
CA PRO A 125 9.57 4.94 0.12
C PRO A 125 9.94 6.36 -0.34
N SER A 126 9.02 7.09 -0.94
CA SER A 126 9.11 8.55 -1.05
C SER A 126 8.32 9.20 0.09
N VAL A 127 8.56 10.48 0.38
CA VAL A 127 7.80 11.22 1.39
C VAL A 127 6.30 11.18 1.09
N ALA A 128 5.92 11.37 -0.17
CA ALA A 128 4.53 11.31 -0.60
C ALA A 128 3.90 9.92 -0.42
N HIS A 129 4.64 8.84 -0.72
CA HIS A 129 4.18 7.47 -0.50
C HIS A 129 3.98 7.17 0.99
N LEU A 130 4.93 7.59 1.83
CA LEU A 130 4.87 7.37 3.28
C LEU A 130 3.71 8.16 3.92
N GLU A 131 3.45 9.37 3.44
CA GLU A 131 2.33 10.18 3.90
C GLU A 131 0.98 9.57 3.52
N LEU A 132 0.82 9.08 2.28
CA LEU A 132 -0.36 8.32 1.88
C LEU A 132 -0.56 7.07 2.73
N PHE A 133 0.52 6.32 2.99
CA PHE A 133 0.47 5.14 3.87
C PHE A 133 0.03 5.51 5.29
N LEU A 134 0.50 6.66 5.82
CA LEU A 134 0.12 7.13 7.15
C LEU A 134 -1.37 7.51 7.21
N ALA A 135 -1.88 8.17 6.17
CA ALA A 135 -3.26 8.64 6.09
C ALA A 135 -4.28 7.56 5.70
N ALA A 136 -3.83 6.39 5.24
CA ALA A 136 -4.68 5.30 4.78
C ALA A 136 -5.54 4.67 5.88
N ASP A 137 -6.72 4.19 5.50
CA ASP A 137 -7.55 3.33 6.34
C ASP A 137 -7.04 1.88 6.29
N GLU A 138 -6.60 1.41 5.10
CA GLU A 138 -5.89 0.13 4.93
C GLU A 138 -4.54 0.38 4.23
N ARG A 139 -3.48 -0.11 4.87
CA ARG A 139 -2.09 -0.02 4.43
C ARG A 139 -1.66 -1.37 3.90
N ILE A 140 -1.60 -1.53 2.58
CA ILE A 140 -1.37 -2.82 1.93
C ILE A 140 0.05 -2.85 1.36
N LEU A 141 0.87 -3.77 1.86
CA LEU A 141 2.23 -4.00 1.40
C LEU A 141 2.28 -5.28 0.56
N ILE A 142 2.81 -5.16 -0.66
CA ILE A 142 2.99 -6.31 -1.54
C ILE A 142 4.43 -6.81 -1.45
N SER A 143 4.59 -8.12 -1.32
CA SER A 143 5.86 -8.83 -1.44
C SER A 143 5.76 -9.97 -2.43
N ASN A 144 6.87 -10.40 -3.00
CA ASN A 144 7.01 -11.71 -3.59
C ASN A 144 8.16 -12.46 -2.89
N SER A 145 8.43 -13.70 -3.29
CA SER A 145 9.43 -14.56 -2.63
C SER A 145 10.89 -14.21 -2.95
N GLU A 146 11.14 -13.20 -3.78
CA GLU A 146 12.51 -12.77 -4.06
C GLU A 146 13.17 -12.14 -2.82
N PRO A 147 14.37 -12.58 -2.41
CA PRO A 147 15.07 -12.02 -1.24
C PRO A 147 15.20 -10.50 -1.27
N THR A 148 15.44 -9.93 -2.47
CA THR A 148 15.54 -8.48 -2.65
C THR A 148 14.21 -7.75 -2.45
N SER A 149 13.06 -8.40 -2.70
CA SER A 149 11.74 -7.87 -2.42
C SER A 149 11.51 -7.78 -0.91
N VAL A 150 11.81 -8.86 -0.21
CA VAL A 150 11.68 -8.94 1.26
C VAL A 150 12.57 -7.89 1.93
N GLU A 151 13.85 -7.81 1.55
CA GLU A 151 14.78 -6.81 2.11
C GLU A 151 14.28 -5.37 1.88
N LYS A 152 13.85 -5.04 0.67
CA LYS A 152 13.35 -3.70 0.35
C LYS A 152 12.04 -3.39 1.06
N ASN A 153 11.19 -4.38 1.33
CA ASN A 153 10.00 -4.19 2.15
C ASN A 153 10.35 -3.88 3.61
N TYR A 154 11.37 -4.51 4.20
CA TYR A 154 11.84 -4.11 5.53
C TYR A 154 12.34 -2.67 5.56
N ARG A 155 13.06 -2.23 4.52
CA ARG A 155 13.49 -0.82 4.39
C ARG A 155 12.30 0.13 4.22
N PHE A 156 11.25 -0.28 3.50
CA PHE A 156 10.02 0.50 3.38
C PHE A 156 9.32 0.64 4.74
N ILE A 157 9.22 -0.44 5.50
CA ILE A 157 8.62 -0.45 6.85
C ILE A 157 9.45 0.44 7.80
N GLU A 158 10.77 0.32 7.80
CA GLU A 158 11.65 1.20 8.58
C GLU A 158 11.41 2.67 8.24
N ALA A 159 11.39 3.01 6.95
CA ALA A 159 11.14 4.38 6.50
C ALA A 159 9.74 4.88 6.91
N PHE A 160 8.72 4.02 6.85
CA PHE A 160 7.36 4.34 7.29
C PHE A 160 7.31 4.67 8.79
N ILE A 161 7.94 3.85 9.63
CA ILE A 161 8.01 4.11 11.09
C ILE A 161 8.75 5.42 11.35
N CYS A 162 9.90 5.63 10.70
CA CYS A 162 10.69 6.85 10.84
C CYS A 162 9.91 8.11 10.41
N HIS A 163 9.20 8.03 9.29
CA HIS A 163 8.35 9.13 8.83
C HIS A 163 7.22 9.43 9.81
N SER A 164 6.54 8.39 10.30
CA SER A 164 5.48 8.52 11.29
C SER A 164 5.98 9.16 12.60
N LEU A 165 7.18 8.77 13.07
CA LEU A 165 7.83 9.36 14.22
C LEU A 165 8.13 10.86 14.03
N LYS A 166 8.68 11.23 12.85
CA LYS A 166 8.97 12.63 12.50
C LYS A 166 7.72 13.49 12.51
N GLN A 167 6.60 12.99 11.96
CA GLN A 167 5.32 13.73 11.95
C GLN A 167 4.73 13.95 13.34
N ASN A 168 5.07 13.11 14.32
CA ASN A 168 4.57 13.18 15.70
C ASN A 168 5.60 13.73 16.70
N SER A 169 6.75 14.23 16.26
CA SER A 169 7.82 14.75 17.10
C SER A 169 7.98 16.26 16.93
N THR A 170 8.50 16.92 17.98
CA THR A 170 8.87 18.34 17.89
C THR A 170 10.16 18.53 17.09
N PRO A 171 10.43 19.73 16.53
CA PRO A 171 11.68 20.00 15.81
C PRO A 171 12.94 19.66 16.62
N ASP A 172 12.93 19.92 17.93
CA ASP A 172 14.05 19.61 18.83
C ASP A 172 14.29 18.10 19.00
N SER A 173 13.25 17.29 18.77
CA SER A 173 13.34 15.83 18.85
C SER A 173 13.85 15.21 17.53
N HIS A 174 13.86 15.95 16.43
CA HIS A 174 14.27 15.41 15.11
C HIS A 174 15.75 14.99 15.11
N SER A 175 16.65 15.82 15.67
CA SER A 175 18.07 15.51 15.75
C SER A 175 18.34 14.28 16.64
N LYS A 176 17.60 14.16 17.75
CA LYS A 176 17.67 12.97 18.63
C LYS A 176 17.20 11.72 17.91
N LEU A 177 16.09 11.82 17.16
CA LEU A 177 15.56 10.71 16.35
C LEU A 177 16.58 10.26 15.29
N GLU A 178 17.18 11.19 14.56
CA GLU A 178 18.16 10.84 13.53
C GLU A 178 19.40 10.16 14.14
N ASN A 179 19.87 10.63 15.29
CA ASN A 179 20.95 9.99 16.02
C ASN A 179 20.55 8.60 16.51
N ALA A 180 19.37 8.44 17.09
CA ALA A 180 18.87 7.16 17.57
C ALA A 180 18.71 6.14 16.44
N LEU A 181 18.24 6.56 15.26
CA LEU A 181 18.15 5.70 14.07
C LEU A 181 19.54 5.26 13.58
N ARG A 182 20.52 6.16 13.61
CA ARG A 182 21.90 5.82 13.26
C ARG A 182 22.51 4.82 14.24
N THR A 183 22.40 5.06 15.54
CA THR A 183 22.92 4.16 16.58
C THR A 183 22.20 2.82 16.60
N TYR A 184 20.89 2.78 16.30
CA TYR A 184 20.15 1.52 16.13
C TYR A 184 20.74 0.65 15.01
N ARG A 185 21.02 1.23 13.84
CA ARG A 185 21.60 0.49 12.71
C ARG A 185 22.98 -0.07 13.02
N GLU A 186 23.78 0.64 13.82
CA GLU A 186 25.08 0.17 14.28
C GLU A 186 24.96 -0.94 15.34
N ALA A 187 24.03 -0.78 16.28
CA ALA A 187 23.78 -1.75 17.34
C ALA A 187 23.14 -3.04 16.80
N HIS A 188 22.27 -2.93 15.81
CA HIS A 188 21.59 -4.08 15.19
C HIS A 188 22.57 -5.05 14.52
N LYS A 189 23.71 -4.57 14.03
CA LYS A 189 24.80 -5.43 13.51
C LYS A 189 25.45 -6.30 14.60
N LYS A 190 25.27 -5.97 15.89
CA LYS A 190 25.88 -6.64 17.03
C LYS A 190 24.96 -7.55 17.85
N GLY A 191 23.66 -7.56 17.54
CA GLY A 191 22.68 -8.38 18.26
C GLY A 191 21.24 -7.92 18.09
N VAL A 192 20.31 -8.65 18.69
CA VAL A 192 18.87 -8.37 18.61
C VAL A 192 18.52 -7.29 19.64
N PHE A 193 18.22 -6.08 19.15
CA PHE A 193 17.64 -5.02 19.96
C PHE A 193 16.22 -4.74 19.45
N SER A 194 15.27 -4.56 20.38
CA SER A 194 13.95 -4.04 20.04
C SER A 194 14.08 -2.60 19.55
N PHE A 195 13.60 -2.32 18.36
CA PHE A 195 13.59 -0.98 17.77
C PHE A 195 12.83 0.01 18.65
N ARG A 196 11.67 -0.43 19.16
CA ARG A 196 10.86 0.34 20.10
C ARG A 196 11.62 0.73 21.36
N ASN A 197 12.24 -0.24 22.05
CA ASN A 197 12.96 0.04 23.28
C ASN A 197 14.13 1.00 23.05
N HIS A 198 14.83 0.83 21.92
CA HIS A 198 15.93 1.73 21.56
C HIS A 198 15.44 3.16 21.36
N LEU A 199 14.39 3.36 20.57
CA LEU A 199 13.80 4.68 20.33
C LEU A 199 13.19 5.30 21.58
N SER A 200 12.56 4.51 22.44
CA SER A 200 12.02 5.00 23.70
C SER A 200 13.12 5.51 24.64
N ASN A 201 14.23 4.79 24.74
CA ASN A 201 15.37 5.16 25.59
C ASN A 201 16.10 6.40 25.08
N GLU A 202 16.34 6.49 23.77
CA GLU A 202 17.15 7.57 23.17
C GLU A 202 16.37 8.86 22.93
N CYS A 203 15.07 8.75 22.61
CA CYS A 203 14.25 9.88 22.20
C CYS A 203 13.11 10.22 23.15
N GLY A 204 12.84 9.39 24.16
CA GLY A 204 11.71 9.59 25.08
C GLY A 204 10.35 9.40 24.41
N PHE A 205 10.26 8.69 23.29
CA PHE A 205 8.97 8.39 22.68
C PHE A 205 8.13 7.50 23.59
N THR A 206 6.89 7.92 23.83
CA THR A 206 5.97 7.22 24.72
C THR A 206 5.38 5.97 24.07
N PHE A 207 4.95 5.05 24.90
CA PHE A 207 4.24 3.82 24.51
C PHE A 207 3.04 4.11 23.58
N ASP A 208 2.31 5.18 23.84
CA ASP A 208 1.09 5.57 23.11
C ASP A 208 1.31 5.79 21.61
N PHE A 209 2.53 6.17 21.20
CA PHE A 209 2.82 6.33 19.77
C PHE A 209 2.82 4.98 19.04
N PHE A 210 3.50 3.99 19.60
CA PHE A 210 3.57 2.65 19.00
C PHE A 210 2.21 1.94 19.04
N GLU A 211 1.41 2.15 20.09
CA GLU A 211 0.04 1.63 20.18
C GLU A 211 -0.83 2.21 19.05
N ARG A 212 -0.82 3.53 18.85
CA ARG A 212 -1.55 4.17 17.74
C ARG A 212 -1.09 3.67 16.36
N LEU A 213 0.19 3.38 16.19
CA LEU A 213 0.69 2.80 14.95
C LEU A 213 0.14 1.39 14.71
N GLN A 214 -0.13 0.64 15.81
CA GLN A 214 -0.67 -0.71 15.78
C GLN A 214 -2.21 -0.76 15.65
N GLU A 215 -2.94 0.31 15.96
CA GLU A 215 -4.40 0.38 15.76
C GLU A 215 -4.81 0.09 14.32
N LYS A 216 -3.95 0.43 13.37
CA LYS A 216 -4.11 0.11 11.94
C LYS A 216 -2.93 -0.76 11.49
N PRO A 217 -3.04 -2.09 11.55
CA PRO A 217 -1.94 -2.98 11.16
C PRO A 217 -1.59 -2.81 9.67
N LEU A 218 -0.33 -3.08 9.33
CA LEU A 218 0.08 -3.24 7.95
C LEU A 218 -0.50 -4.56 7.41
N ARG A 219 -1.20 -4.50 6.29
CA ARG A 219 -1.73 -5.67 5.57
C ARG A 219 -0.67 -6.18 4.62
N LEU A 220 -0.30 -7.43 4.71
CA LEU A 220 0.68 -8.05 3.82
C LEU A 220 -0.02 -9.00 2.85
N ILE A 221 0.27 -8.84 1.56
CA ILE A 221 -0.10 -9.78 0.51
C ILE A 221 1.18 -10.31 -0.13
N VAL A 222 1.33 -11.63 -0.20
CA VAL A 222 2.41 -12.27 -0.95
C VAL A 222 1.89 -12.57 -2.35
N ASN A 223 2.50 -11.97 -3.37
CA ASN A 223 2.13 -12.15 -4.78
C ASN A 223 3.10 -13.11 -5.47
N GLU A 224 2.68 -13.70 -6.58
CA GLU A 224 3.47 -14.61 -7.41
C GLU A 224 3.97 -15.86 -6.68
N ALA A 225 3.21 -16.36 -5.68
CA ALA A 225 3.56 -17.56 -4.94
C ALA A 225 3.55 -18.79 -5.88
N ARG A 226 4.66 -19.54 -5.93
CA ARG A 226 4.83 -20.74 -6.78
C ARG A 226 4.94 -22.01 -5.98
N SER A 227 5.15 -21.90 -4.68
CA SER A 227 5.35 -23.01 -3.77
C SER A 227 4.67 -22.75 -2.43
N ARG A 228 4.53 -23.81 -1.61
CA ARG A 228 4.04 -23.69 -0.25
C ARG A 228 4.98 -22.81 0.61
N GLN A 229 6.29 -22.87 0.36
CA GLN A 229 7.24 -22.00 1.06
C GLN A 229 7.01 -20.52 0.76
N ASP A 230 6.63 -20.18 -0.49
CA ASP A 230 6.28 -18.79 -0.83
C ASP A 230 5.00 -18.34 -0.10
N GLN A 231 4.01 -19.24 0.06
CA GLN A 231 2.79 -18.94 0.81
C GLN A 231 3.10 -18.71 2.30
N ASP A 232 4.02 -19.50 2.87
CA ASP A 232 4.43 -19.39 4.28
C ASP A 232 5.33 -18.16 4.54
N LEU A 233 5.87 -17.53 3.50
CA LEU A 233 6.72 -16.33 3.61
C LEU A 233 6.02 -15.19 4.38
N GLY A 234 4.71 -15.03 4.18
CA GLY A 234 3.93 -13.99 4.86
C GLY A 234 3.99 -14.13 6.39
N HIS A 235 3.94 -15.36 6.92
CA HIS A 235 4.08 -15.64 8.35
C HIS A 235 5.50 -15.32 8.84
N SER A 236 6.52 -15.61 8.03
CA SER A 236 7.91 -15.31 8.34
C SER A 236 8.14 -13.81 8.41
N ILE A 237 7.65 -13.02 7.44
CA ILE A 237 7.74 -11.56 7.45
C ILE A 237 7.03 -10.98 8.66
N LYS A 238 5.80 -11.46 8.97
CA LYS A 238 5.05 -11.07 10.17
C LYS A 238 5.86 -11.28 11.45
N SER A 239 6.46 -12.46 11.61
CA SER A 239 7.28 -12.80 12.78
C SER A 239 8.51 -11.88 12.92
N VAL A 240 9.20 -11.62 11.82
CA VAL A 240 10.37 -10.72 11.79
C VAL A 240 9.97 -9.29 12.14
N CYS A 241 8.90 -8.77 11.55
CA CYS A 241 8.45 -7.41 11.83
C CYS A 241 8.01 -7.22 13.28
N ASN A 242 7.30 -8.21 13.84
CA ASN A 242 6.94 -8.18 15.26
C ASN A 242 8.18 -8.19 16.15
N LYS A 243 9.16 -9.05 15.84
CA LYS A 243 10.37 -9.19 16.65
C LYS A 243 11.29 -7.97 16.61
N TYR A 244 11.48 -7.36 15.42
CA TYR A 244 12.49 -6.31 15.22
C TYR A 244 11.94 -4.89 15.27
N PHE A 245 10.70 -4.69 14.84
CA PHE A 245 10.07 -3.37 14.77
C PHE A 245 8.94 -3.16 15.79
N ASP A 246 8.57 -4.20 16.55
CA ASP A 246 7.35 -4.21 17.36
C ASP A 246 6.11 -3.77 16.55
N LEU A 247 6.06 -4.14 15.27
CA LEU A 247 5.00 -3.76 14.36
C LEU A 247 4.10 -4.94 14.06
N CYS A 248 2.80 -4.77 14.32
CA CYS A 248 1.80 -5.76 13.96
C CYS A 248 1.60 -5.77 12.42
N ILE A 249 1.91 -6.91 11.80
CA ILE A 249 1.60 -7.20 10.40
C ILE A 249 0.46 -8.21 10.36
N ASP A 250 -0.58 -7.90 9.58
CA ASP A 250 -1.64 -8.83 9.28
C ASP A 250 -1.38 -9.45 7.90
N TYR A 251 -1.07 -10.74 7.88
CA TYR A 251 -0.90 -11.49 6.63
C TYR A 251 -2.28 -11.84 6.09
N VAL A 252 -2.71 -11.11 5.05
CA VAL A 252 -4.06 -11.18 4.48
C VAL A 252 -4.23 -12.39 3.57
N GLY A 253 -3.14 -12.85 2.95
CA GLY A 253 -3.14 -14.00 2.06
C GLY A 253 -2.09 -13.92 0.96
N CYS A 254 -2.10 -14.92 0.10
CA CYS A 254 -1.22 -14.97 -1.07
C CYS A 254 -2.03 -15.01 -2.37
N VAL A 255 -1.38 -14.57 -3.43
CA VAL A 255 -1.83 -14.68 -4.81
C VAL A 255 -0.85 -15.60 -5.53
N GLU A 256 -1.33 -16.71 -6.02
CA GLU A 256 -0.51 -17.68 -6.73
C GLU A 256 -0.09 -17.13 -8.11
N PHE A 257 1.08 -17.57 -8.56
CA PHE A 257 1.56 -17.28 -9.90
C PHE A 257 0.65 -17.94 -10.94
N ASP A 258 0.12 -17.12 -11.85
CA ASP A 258 -0.70 -17.60 -12.97
C ASP A 258 -0.21 -16.97 -14.27
N ASN A 259 0.08 -17.80 -15.27
CA ASN A 259 0.48 -17.34 -16.62
C ASN A 259 -0.61 -16.48 -17.30
N ALA A 260 -1.87 -16.63 -16.90
CA ALA A 260 -2.96 -15.79 -17.40
C ALA A 260 -2.76 -14.32 -17.05
N VAL A 261 -2.10 -14.02 -15.92
CA VAL A 261 -1.76 -12.63 -15.53
C VAL A 261 -0.81 -12.00 -16.54
N TRP A 262 0.23 -12.73 -16.96
CA TRP A 262 1.15 -12.24 -17.99
C TRP A 262 0.45 -12.00 -19.34
N GLN A 263 -0.46 -12.91 -19.72
CA GLN A 263 -1.27 -12.76 -20.93
C GLN A 263 -2.16 -11.53 -20.85
N SER A 264 -2.83 -11.29 -19.70
CA SER A 264 -3.72 -10.17 -19.48
C SER A 264 -2.99 -8.81 -19.57
N VAL A 265 -1.77 -8.73 -19.06
CA VAL A 265 -0.92 -7.53 -19.18
C VAL A 265 -0.61 -7.26 -20.66
N LYS A 266 -0.35 -8.29 -21.45
CA LYS A 266 -0.04 -8.17 -22.88
C LYS A 266 -1.26 -7.78 -23.71
N SER A 267 -2.44 -8.37 -23.41
CA SER A 267 -3.70 -8.06 -24.09
C SER A 267 -4.33 -6.74 -23.61
N ARG A 268 -3.88 -6.20 -22.48
CA ARG A 268 -4.48 -5.06 -21.77
C ARG A 268 -5.93 -5.30 -21.34
N ASP A 269 -6.27 -6.55 -21.06
CA ASP A 269 -7.58 -6.97 -20.55
C ASP A 269 -7.40 -7.59 -19.17
N PRO A 270 -8.10 -7.07 -18.12
CA PRO A 270 -7.92 -7.57 -16.77
C PRO A 270 -8.31 -9.05 -16.65
N VAL A 271 -7.39 -9.89 -16.14
CA VAL A 271 -7.60 -11.34 -16.02
C VAL A 271 -8.86 -11.72 -15.25
N LEU A 272 -9.24 -10.94 -14.22
CA LEU A 272 -10.45 -11.20 -13.43
C LEU A 272 -11.75 -10.90 -14.19
N ILE A 273 -11.69 -10.17 -15.31
CA ILE A 273 -12.82 -9.93 -16.20
C ILE A 273 -12.89 -11.03 -17.25
N ASP A 274 -11.75 -11.34 -17.88
CA ASP A 274 -11.66 -12.40 -18.91
C ASP A 274 -11.93 -13.80 -18.29
N LYS A 275 -11.41 -14.05 -17.08
CA LYS A 275 -11.51 -15.35 -16.39
C LYS A 275 -12.07 -15.22 -14.97
N PRO A 276 -13.39 -14.95 -14.81
CA PRO A 276 -13.98 -14.61 -13.51
C PRO A 276 -14.12 -15.81 -12.55
N PHE A 277 -14.02 -17.05 -13.03
CA PHE A 277 -14.23 -18.27 -12.25
C PHE A 277 -12.92 -19.09 -12.16
N THR A 278 -11.87 -18.49 -11.62
CA THR A 278 -10.56 -19.13 -11.45
C THR A 278 -10.16 -19.14 -9.98
N PRO A 279 -9.20 -19.98 -9.57
CA PRO A 279 -8.61 -19.92 -8.24
C PRO A 279 -8.11 -18.52 -7.90
N LEU A 280 -7.51 -17.83 -8.87
CA LEU A 280 -7.05 -16.45 -8.74
C LEU A 280 -8.17 -15.49 -8.32
N ALA A 281 -9.35 -15.58 -8.94
CA ALA A 281 -10.51 -14.77 -8.56
C ALA A 281 -10.99 -15.10 -7.14
N GLY A 282 -10.93 -16.38 -6.74
CA GLY A 282 -11.23 -16.82 -5.37
C GLY A 282 -10.27 -16.25 -4.33
N GLN A 283 -8.98 -16.18 -4.65
CA GLN A 283 -7.95 -15.58 -3.79
C GLN A 283 -8.22 -14.08 -3.56
N PHE A 284 -8.48 -13.32 -4.62
CA PHE A 284 -8.82 -11.90 -4.49
C PHE A 284 -10.14 -11.67 -3.73
N LEU A 285 -11.13 -12.52 -3.92
CA LEU A 285 -12.37 -12.46 -3.15
C LEU A 285 -12.12 -12.70 -1.65
N SER A 286 -11.29 -13.68 -1.30
CA SER A 286 -10.90 -13.96 0.09
C SER A 286 -10.15 -12.78 0.70
N ILE A 287 -9.16 -12.22 -0.02
CA ILE A 287 -8.39 -11.03 0.39
C ILE A 287 -9.31 -9.83 0.62
N CYS A 288 -10.22 -9.52 -0.33
CA CYS A 288 -11.16 -8.41 -0.16
C CYS A 288 -12.08 -8.61 1.04
N LYS A 289 -12.60 -9.83 1.26
CA LYS A 289 -13.42 -10.13 2.45
C LYS A 289 -12.65 -9.92 3.75
N HIS A 290 -11.38 -10.30 3.79
CA HIS A 290 -10.52 -10.08 4.94
C HIS A 290 -10.32 -8.57 5.20
N LEU A 291 -10.01 -7.80 4.16
CA LEU A 291 -9.77 -6.36 4.26
C LEU A 291 -11.04 -5.56 4.62
N THR A 292 -12.22 -5.98 4.14
CA THR A 292 -13.48 -5.28 4.40
C THR A 292 -14.10 -5.63 5.76
N ASN A 293 -13.81 -6.81 6.32
CA ASN A 293 -14.37 -7.31 7.57
C ASN A 293 -13.28 -7.85 8.53
N PRO A 294 -12.41 -6.97 9.06
CA PRO A 294 -11.30 -7.41 9.92
C PRO A 294 -11.75 -8.11 11.20
N ASN A 295 -12.98 -7.91 11.65
CA ASN A 295 -13.53 -8.56 12.85
C ASN A 295 -13.85 -10.05 12.67
N LEU A 296 -14.00 -10.55 11.46
CA LEU A 296 -14.20 -11.98 11.20
C LEU A 296 -12.97 -12.83 11.61
N ASN A 297 -11.78 -12.21 11.60
CA ASN A 297 -10.54 -12.91 11.90
C ASN A 297 -10.03 -12.69 13.34
N ALA A 298 -10.48 -11.64 14.03
CA ALA A 298 -10.16 -11.46 15.45
C ALA A 298 -10.69 -12.64 16.32
N ASN A 299 -11.80 -13.25 15.92
CA ASN A 299 -12.34 -14.43 16.57
C ASN A 299 -11.59 -15.73 16.22
N TYR A 300 -10.97 -15.80 15.03
CA TYR A 300 -10.17 -16.97 14.63
C TYR A 300 -8.83 -17.03 15.39
N TYR A 301 -8.21 -15.88 15.62
CA TYR A 301 -6.94 -15.77 16.37
C TYR A 301 -7.13 -15.87 17.89
N ARG A 302 -8.32 -15.50 18.45
CA ARG A 302 -8.64 -15.71 19.87
C ARG A 302 -8.99 -17.16 20.22
N ALA A 303 -9.33 -17.99 19.23
CA ALA A 303 -9.65 -19.39 19.43
C ALA A 303 -8.43 -20.33 19.34
N VAL A 304 -7.24 -19.81 18.99
CA VAL A 304 -6.00 -20.56 18.75
C VAL A 304 -4.90 -20.18 19.75
N ILE A 305 -5.17 -19.27 20.70
CA ILE A 305 -4.38 -18.99 21.91
C ILE A 305 -5.13 -19.59 23.10
#